data_4606c7f24ff73e527c88e5693c772636
#
_entry.id   4606c7f24ff73e527c88e5693c772636
#
_cell.length_a   1.000
_cell.length_b   1.000
_cell.length_c   1.000
_cell.angle_alpha   90.00
_cell.angle_beta   90.00
_cell.angle_gamma   90.00
#
_symmetry.space_group_name_H-M   'P 1'
#
loop_
_entity.id
_entity.type
_entity.pdbx_description
1 polymer ?
#
loop_
_entity_poly.entity_id
_entity_poly.type
_entity_poly.pdbx_seq_one_letter_code
_entity_poly.pdbx_strand_id
1 'polypeptide(L)' 'MNSQIDVAVMIGSGVPAALQARGLRVCWVVLVNGERRGAAFASRREALECQAAWQAQLGRTQAA' A
#
# COMPACT_ATOMS: atom_id res chain seq x y z
N MET A 1 4.90 -14.77 -15.09
CA MET A 1 3.71 -14.53 -14.25
C MET A 1 3.58 -13.08 -13.90
N ASN A 2 2.36 -12.58 -13.92
CA ASN A 2 2.10 -11.18 -13.62
C ASN A 2 1.90 -10.98 -12.12
N SER A 3 2.61 -9.99 -11.58
CA SER A 3 2.39 -9.59 -10.21
C SER A 3 1.16 -8.68 -10.14
N GLN A 4 0.36 -8.88 -9.11
CA GLN A 4 -0.82 -8.06 -8.88
C GLN A 4 -0.55 -7.11 -7.73
N ILE A 5 -0.73 -5.82 -7.95
CA ILE A 5 -0.50 -4.78 -6.96
C ILE A 5 -1.78 -4.01 -6.75
N ASP A 6 -2.28 -4.06 -5.53
CA ASP A 6 -3.55 -3.43 -5.16
C ASP A 6 -3.35 -2.46 -4.02
N VAL A 7 -4.29 -1.54 -3.89
CA VAL A 7 -4.38 -0.65 -2.74
C VAL A 7 -5.63 -1.04 -1.96
N ALA A 8 -5.45 -1.31 -0.68
CA ALA A 8 -6.56 -1.68 0.21
C ALA A 8 -6.72 -0.61 1.29
N VAL A 9 -7.95 -0.44 1.74
CA VAL A 9 -8.26 0.47 2.84
C VAL A 9 -8.44 -0.33 4.13
N MET A 10 -7.83 0.16 5.21
CA MET A 10 -7.95 -0.43 6.55
C MET A 10 -8.67 0.56 7.44
N ILE A 11 -9.63 0.09 8.22
CA ILE A 11 -10.40 0.94 9.12
C ILE A 11 -10.38 0.35 10.53
N GLY A 12 -10.67 1.20 11.51
CA GLY A 12 -10.80 0.76 12.90
C GLY A 12 -9.50 0.17 13.44
N SER A 13 -9.58 -1.03 14.00
CA SER A 13 -8.45 -1.69 14.62
C SER A 13 -7.35 -2.09 13.63
N GLY A 14 -7.64 -2.07 12.34
CA GLY A 14 -6.64 -2.33 11.31
C GLY A 14 -5.66 -1.19 11.11
N VAL A 15 -5.97 0.01 11.63
CA VAL A 15 -5.09 1.17 11.50
C VAL A 15 -3.95 1.06 12.52
N PRO A 16 -2.67 1.22 12.10
CA PRO A 16 -1.55 1.15 13.03
C PRO A 16 -1.66 2.18 14.15
N ALA A 17 -1.12 1.83 15.31
CA ALA A 17 -1.20 2.69 16.49
C ALA A 17 -0.61 4.09 16.26
N ALA A 18 0.46 4.19 15.47
CA ALA A 18 1.08 5.47 15.17
C ALA A 18 0.13 6.41 14.42
N LEU A 19 -0.67 5.86 13.50
CA LEU A 19 -1.66 6.66 12.76
C LEU A 19 -2.88 6.96 13.63
N GLN A 20 -3.28 6.03 14.47
CA GLN A 20 -4.36 6.28 15.44
C GLN A 20 -4.01 7.41 16.38
N ALA A 21 -2.76 7.47 16.83
CA ALA A 21 -2.27 8.55 17.70
C ALA A 21 -2.37 9.91 17.02
N ARG A 22 -2.35 9.96 15.69
CA ARG A 22 -2.52 11.19 14.91
C ARG A 22 -3.99 11.51 14.63
N GLY A 23 -4.91 10.72 15.17
CA GLY A 23 -6.33 10.92 14.99
C GLY A 23 -6.91 10.29 13.71
N LEU A 24 -6.13 9.47 13.02
CA LEU A 24 -6.58 8.83 11.79
C LEU A 24 -7.38 7.57 12.11
N ARG A 25 -8.52 7.43 11.46
CA ARG A 25 -9.39 6.27 11.63
C ARG A 25 -9.35 5.32 10.44
N VAL A 26 -8.63 5.72 9.39
CA VAL A 26 -8.52 4.96 8.15
C VAL A 26 -7.11 5.11 7.63
N CYS A 27 -6.61 4.06 7.00
CA CYS A 27 -5.33 4.12 6.32
C CYS A 27 -5.39 3.28 5.05
N TRP A 28 -4.40 3.43 4.21
CA TRP A 28 -4.28 2.70 2.97
C TRP A 28 -2.99 1.90 2.98
N VAL A 29 -3.06 0.68 2.45
CA VAL A 29 -1.90 -0.21 2.36
C VAL A 29 -1.77 -0.72 0.94
N VAL A 30 -0.56 -1.05 0.54
CA VAL A 30 -0.28 -1.63 -0.76
C VAL A 30 -0.11 -3.14 -0.59
N LEU A 31 -0.82 -3.90 -1.41
CA LEU A 31 -0.73 -5.35 -1.42
C LEU A 31 -0.04 -5.81 -2.70
N VAL A 32 0.99 -6.61 -2.55
CA VAL A 32 1.69 -7.24 -3.67
C VAL A 32 1.39 -8.73 -3.60
N ASN A 33 0.63 -9.21 -4.58
CA ASN A 33 0.18 -10.61 -4.63
C ASN A 33 -0.57 -11.01 -3.35
N GLY A 34 -1.37 -10.08 -2.81
CA GLY A 34 -2.16 -10.32 -1.62
C GLY A 34 -1.44 -10.11 -0.30
N GLU A 35 -0.15 -9.76 -0.33
CA GLU A 35 0.64 -9.52 0.88
C GLU A 35 0.91 -8.04 1.07
N ARG A 36 0.76 -7.56 2.31
CA ARG A 36 1.07 -6.18 2.63
C ARG A 36 2.56 -5.91 2.46
N ARG A 37 2.86 -4.83 1.74
CA ARG A 37 4.25 -4.40 1.53
C ARG A 37 4.36 -2.92 1.87
N GLY A 38 5.42 -2.57 2.59
CA GLY A 38 5.66 -1.20 2.98
C GLY A 38 4.79 -0.76 4.15
N ALA A 39 4.76 0.53 4.39
CA ALA A 39 4.04 1.12 5.50
C ALA A 39 2.59 1.41 5.12
N ALA A 40 1.77 1.64 6.14
CA ALA A 40 0.43 2.16 5.93
C ALA A 40 0.50 3.66 5.64
N PHE A 41 -0.37 4.14 4.76
CA PHE A 41 -0.37 5.54 4.33
C PHE A 41 -1.58 6.27 4.89
N ALA A 42 -1.39 7.53 5.20
CA ALA A 42 -2.45 8.38 5.74
C ALA A 42 -3.42 8.86 4.67
N SER A 43 -3.05 8.77 3.38
CA SER A 43 -3.92 9.18 2.29
C SER A 43 -3.87 8.16 1.16
N ARG A 44 -4.98 8.10 0.43
CA ARG A 44 -5.09 7.23 -0.75
C ARG A 44 -4.08 7.62 -1.81
N ARG A 45 -3.84 8.92 -1.97
CA ARG A 45 -2.89 9.42 -2.95
C ARG A 45 -1.49 8.85 -2.71
N GLU A 46 -1.04 8.86 -1.46
CA GLU A 46 0.27 8.31 -1.11
C GLU A 46 0.36 6.83 -1.45
N ALA A 47 -0.71 6.09 -1.16
CA ALA A 47 -0.75 4.66 -1.46
C ALA A 47 -0.71 4.41 -2.96
N LEU A 48 -1.42 5.22 -3.74
CA LEU A 48 -1.42 5.09 -5.20
C LEU A 48 -0.05 5.42 -5.79
N GLU A 49 0.65 6.40 -5.23
CA GLU A 49 2.02 6.70 -5.65
C GLU A 49 2.95 5.53 -5.35
N CYS A 50 2.79 4.91 -4.20
CA CYS A 50 3.55 3.72 -3.84
C CYS A 50 3.24 2.55 -4.78
N GLN A 51 1.97 2.36 -5.11
CA GLN A 51 1.55 1.33 -6.06
C GLN A 51 2.23 1.53 -7.42
N ALA A 52 2.25 2.75 -7.91
CA ALA A 52 2.90 3.07 -9.18
C ALA A 52 4.39 2.77 -9.13
N ALA A 53 5.04 3.09 -8.01
CA ALA A 53 6.47 2.80 -7.84
C ALA A 53 6.73 1.29 -7.85
N TRP A 54 5.89 0.51 -7.18
CA TRP A 54 6.00 -0.94 -7.18
C TRP A 54 5.83 -1.51 -8.58
N GLN A 55 4.83 -1.03 -9.32
CA GLN A 55 4.56 -1.50 -10.68
C GLN A 55 5.74 -1.20 -11.60
N ALA A 56 6.33 -0.02 -11.48
CA ALA A 56 7.48 0.35 -12.29
C ALA A 56 8.67 -0.54 -11.99
N GLN A 57 8.90 -0.84 -10.71
CA GLN A 57 10.01 -1.68 -10.29
C GLN A 57 9.84 -3.12 -10.75
N LEU A 58 8.64 -3.67 -10.60
CA LEU A 58 8.34 -5.03 -11.03
C LEU A 58 8.37 -5.14 -12.55
N GLY A 59 7.91 -4.11 -13.25
CA GLY A 59 7.98 -4.07 -14.70
C GLY A 59 9.41 -4.13 -15.22
N ARG A 60 10.31 -3.42 -14.55
CA ARG A 60 11.73 -3.47 -14.90
C ARG A 60 12.33 -4.85 -14.69
N THR A 61 11.97 -5.47 -13.57
CA THR A 61 12.44 -6.81 -13.24
C THR A 61 11.96 -7.83 -14.28
N GLN A 62 10.71 -7.69 -14.71
CA GLN A 62 10.12 -8.60 -15.70
C GLN A 62 10.69 -8.36 -17.10
N ALA A 63 11.09 -7.15 -17.40
CA ALA A 63 11.64 -6.82 -18.71
C ALA A 63 13.05 -7.37 -18.90
N ALA A 64 13.73 -7.66 -17.83
CA ALA A 64 15.08 -8.26 -17.88
C ALA A 64 15.04 -9.79 -18.16
#